data_dd7867770d90a7e2b0d353308b12ef94
#
_entry.id   dd7867770d90a7e2b0d353308b12ef94
#
_cell.length_a   1.000
_cell.length_b   1.000
_cell.length_c   1.000
_cell.angle_alpha   90.00
_cell.angle_beta   90.00
_cell.angle_gamma   90.00
#
_symmetry.space_group_name_H-M   'P 1'
#
loop_
_entity.id
_entity.type
_entity.pdbx_description
1 polymer ?
#
loop_
_entity_poly.entity_id
_entity_poly.type
_entity_poly.pdbx_seq_one_letter_code
_entity_poly.pdbx_strand_id
1 'polypeptide(L)'
;MSEQTTKPEPTLFSLLARDTAIALAALSLWAAADTWYLVSGLGFALAISVLDAIFVGYILGALFHEWGHYTGAKLSGASAPRVKPKGTSLFRFNFDMAANTQRQFHWMSFGGWVFHWGLLAILVLAMPFDSIGRIALASSVFGFILYATFIETGILRQTLGGSDPAETLSQLSAKTFQQAGIVGSVAGLFALATLS
;
A
#
# COMPACT_ATOMS: atom_id res chain seq x y z
N MET A 1 -2.82 -25.12 32.77
CA MET A 1 -3.52 -24.00 32.09
C MET A 1 -2.55 -22.84 32.08
N SER A 2 -1.86 -22.59 30.96
CA SER A 2 -0.98 -21.44 30.80
C SER A 2 -1.86 -20.21 30.53
N GLU A 3 -1.87 -19.27 31.44
CA GLU A 3 -2.45 -17.94 31.27
C GLU A 3 -1.78 -17.27 30.04
N GLN A 4 -2.48 -17.24 28.93
CA GLN A 4 -2.08 -16.42 27.80
C GLN A 4 -2.27 -14.97 28.24
N THR A 5 -1.21 -14.33 28.75
CA THR A 5 -1.15 -12.89 28.92
C THR A 5 -1.35 -12.24 27.56
N THR A 6 -2.58 -11.85 27.25
CA THR A 6 -2.93 -11.10 26.06
C THR A 6 -2.21 -9.76 26.12
N LYS A 7 -1.16 -9.61 25.29
CA LYS A 7 -0.46 -8.32 25.19
C LYS A 7 -1.46 -7.24 24.80
N PRO A 8 -1.44 -6.08 25.48
CA PRO A 8 -2.39 -5.00 25.21
C PRO A 8 -2.32 -4.57 23.73
N GLU A 9 -3.49 -4.34 23.14
CA GLU A 9 -3.61 -3.85 21.78
C GLU A 9 -2.97 -2.47 21.64
N PRO A 10 -2.16 -2.20 20.59
CA PRO A 10 -1.56 -0.88 20.41
C PRO A 10 -2.62 0.19 20.17
N THR A 11 -2.39 1.40 20.68
CA THR A 11 -3.32 2.51 20.47
C THR A 11 -3.34 2.94 19.01
N LEU A 12 -4.50 3.37 18.52
CA LEU A 12 -4.63 3.91 17.16
C LEU A 12 -3.67 5.07 16.92
N PHE A 13 -3.57 5.97 17.91
CA PHE A 13 -2.68 7.12 17.85
C PHE A 13 -1.21 6.72 17.67
N SER A 14 -0.72 5.73 18.43
CA SER A 14 0.68 5.30 18.32
C SER A 14 1.01 4.70 16.96
N LEU A 15 0.06 3.99 16.34
CA LEU A 15 0.23 3.42 15.01
C LEU A 15 0.18 4.50 13.93
N LEU A 16 -0.78 5.43 14.00
CA LEU A 16 -0.85 6.55 13.06
C LEU A 16 0.40 7.43 13.14
N ALA A 17 0.84 7.80 14.35
CA ALA A 17 2.04 8.62 14.54
C ALA A 17 3.28 7.94 13.95
N ARG A 18 3.45 6.63 14.19
CA ARG A 18 4.55 5.85 13.65
C ARG A 18 4.54 5.83 12.12
N ASP A 19 3.40 5.49 11.52
CA ASP A 19 3.30 5.32 10.07
C ASP A 19 3.36 6.66 9.35
N THR A 20 2.83 7.72 9.95
CA THR A 20 3.04 9.10 9.48
C THR A 20 4.52 9.49 9.52
N ALA A 21 5.23 9.15 10.61
CA ALA A 21 6.67 9.41 10.69
C ALA A 21 7.47 8.63 9.64
N ILE A 22 7.10 7.37 9.35
CA ILE A 22 7.71 6.58 8.28
C ILE A 22 7.46 7.23 6.91
N ALA A 23 6.22 7.62 6.62
CA ALA A 23 5.87 8.27 5.36
C ALA A 23 6.59 9.61 5.16
N LEU A 24 6.63 10.44 6.21
CA LEU A 24 7.33 11.73 6.17
C LEU A 24 8.84 11.56 6.01
N ALA A 25 9.46 10.61 6.71
CA ALA A 25 10.88 10.33 6.57
C ALA A 25 11.22 9.84 5.15
N ALA A 26 10.42 8.92 4.61
CA ALA A 26 10.60 8.41 3.25
C ALA A 26 10.46 9.53 2.20
N LEU A 27 9.38 10.34 2.30
CA LEU A 27 9.19 11.49 1.41
C LEU A 27 10.30 12.53 1.52
N SER A 28 10.82 12.78 2.74
CA SER A 28 11.91 13.74 2.95
C SER A 28 13.21 13.27 2.31
N LEU A 29 13.54 11.98 2.41
CA LEU A 29 14.73 11.41 1.77
C LEU A 29 14.64 11.51 0.25
N TRP A 30 13.51 11.11 -0.32
CA TRP A 30 13.28 11.24 -1.76
C TRP A 30 13.32 12.70 -2.22
N ALA A 31 12.65 13.62 -1.51
CA ALA A 31 12.62 15.04 -1.87
C ALA A 31 14.02 15.66 -1.81
N ALA A 32 14.87 15.25 -0.86
CA ALA A 32 16.26 15.67 -0.78
C ALA A 32 17.06 15.17 -1.99
N ALA A 33 16.89 13.91 -2.40
CA ALA A 33 17.56 13.34 -3.57
C ALA A 33 17.10 14.01 -4.88
N ASP A 34 15.79 14.25 -5.03
CA ASP A 34 15.23 14.94 -6.21
C ASP A 34 15.70 16.40 -6.28
N THR A 35 15.70 17.11 -5.16
CA THR A 35 16.26 18.47 -5.08
C THR A 35 17.74 18.50 -5.40
N TRP A 36 18.52 17.53 -4.90
CA TRP A 36 19.94 17.44 -5.24
C TRP A 36 20.14 17.28 -6.75
N TYR A 37 19.37 16.43 -7.41
CA TYR A 37 19.41 16.32 -8.87
C TYR A 37 19.04 17.64 -9.55
N LEU A 38 17.94 18.28 -9.16
CA LEU A 38 17.47 19.52 -9.78
C LEU A 38 18.48 20.67 -9.67
N VAL A 39 19.24 20.73 -8.56
CA VAL A 39 20.26 21.79 -8.34
C VAL A 39 21.58 21.48 -9.03
N SER A 40 22.02 20.20 -9.04
CA SER A 40 23.36 19.84 -9.50
C SER A 40 23.39 19.34 -10.95
N GLY A 41 22.30 18.83 -11.49
CA GLY A 41 22.26 18.16 -12.80
C GLY A 41 23.04 16.84 -12.86
N LEU A 42 23.53 16.33 -11.73
CA LEU A 42 24.36 15.14 -11.68
C LEU A 42 23.57 13.87 -11.98
N GLY A 43 24.00 13.06 -12.96
CA GLY A 43 23.37 11.78 -13.31
C GLY A 43 23.30 10.80 -12.14
N PHE A 44 24.28 10.83 -11.22
CA PHE A 44 24.23 10.02 -9.99
C PHE A 44 23.12 10.47 -9.03
N ALA A 45 22.88 11.76 -8.89
CA ALA A 45 21.77 12.28 -8.08
C ALA A 45 20.41 11.90 -8.69
N LEU A 46 20.30 11.92 -10.04
CA LEU A 46 19.12 11.39 -10.73
C LEU A 46 18.86 9.91 -10.41
N ALA A 47 19.92 9.08 -10.49
CA ALA A 47 19.78 7.65 -10.20
C ALA A 47 19.29 7.41 -8.76
N ILE A 48 19.81 8.17 -7.78
CA ILE A 48 19.35 8.08 -6.39
C ILE A 48 17.89 8.56 -6.28
N SER A 49 17.53 9.70 -6.88
CA SER A 49 16.17 10.20 -6.85
C SER A 49 15.15 9.18 -7.40
N VAL A 50 15.47 8.51 -8.51
CA VAL A 50 14.61 7.47 -9.10
C VAL A 50 14.53 6.23 -8.22
N LEU A 51 15.65 5.76 -7.67
CA LEU A 51 15.65 4.60 -6.77
C LEU A 51 14.85 4.88 -5.50
N ASP A 52 15.07 6.04 -4.87
CA ASP A 52 14.31 6.45 -3.69
C ASP A 52 12.82 6.59 -4.02
N ALA A 53 12.46 7.14 -5.19
CA ALA A 53 11.09 7.23 -5.64
C ALA A 53 10.40 5.85 -5.71
N ILE A 54 11.11 4.81 -6.18
CA ILE A 54 10.58 3.44 -6.24
C ILE A 54 10.29 2.92 -4.82
N PHE A 55 11.23 3.06 -3.89
CA PHE A 55 11.04 2.61 -2.51
C PHE A 55 9.95 3.38 -1.80
N VAL A 56 9.93 4.70 -1.93
CA VAL A 56 8.95 5.57 -1.29
C VAL A 56 7.56 5.32 -1.85
N GLY A 57 7.42 5.16 -3.16
CA GLY A 57 6.14 4.85 -3.80
C GLY A 57 5.57 3.52 -3.30
N TYR A 58 6.41 2.49 -3.13
CA TYR A 58 5.99 1.22 -2.53
C TYR A 58 5.56 1.39 -1.06
N ILE A 59 6.34 2.10 -0.24
CA ILE A 59 6.01 2.33 1.17
C ILE A 59 4.69 3.07 1.31
N LEU A 60 4.50 4.16 0.56
CA LEU A 60 3.27 4.94 0.59
C LEU A 60 2.08 4.13 0.09
N GLY A 61 2.24 3.42 -1.03
CA GLY A 61 1.20 2.56 -1.58
C GLY A 61 0.75 1.50 -0.57
N ALA A 62 1.69 0.80 0.04
CA ALA A 62 1.41 -0.24 1.03
C ALA A 62 0.77 0.34 2.32
N LEU A 63 1.26 1.48 2.82
CA LEU A 63 0.66 2.13 4.00
C LEU A 63 -0.79 2.55 3.74
N PHE A 64 -1.04 3.26 2.65
CA PHE A 64 -2.39 3.70 2.32
C PHE A 64 -3.33 2.52 2.08
N HIS A 65 -2.87 1.47 1.42
CA HIS A 65 -3.63 0.26 1.18
C HIS A 65 -4.05 -0.43 2.49
N GLU A 66 -3.12 -0.67 3.41
CA GLU A 66 -3.42 -1.32 4.69
C GLU A 66 -4.33 -0.46 5.59
N TRP A 67 -4.10 0.86 5.64
CA TRP A 67 -4.98 1.79 6.34
C TRP A 67 -6.36 1.87 5.69
N GLY A 68 -6.44 1.74 4.37
CA GLY A 68 -7.69 1.64 3.64
C GLY A 68 -8.51 0.42 4.04
N HIS A 69 -7.88 -0.76 4.08
CA HIS A 69 -8.52 -1.97 4.56
C HIS A 69 -9.04 -1.84 5.99
N TYR A 70 -8.22 -1.32 6.89
CA TYR A 70 -8.63 -1.09 8.28
C TYR A 70 -9.80 -0.13 8.37
N THR A 71 -9.78 0.97 7.63
CA THR A 71 -10.88 1.95 7.60
C THR A 71 -12.16 1.33 7.06
N GLY A 72 -12.11 0.59 5.95
CA GLY A 72 -13.26 -0.13 5.39
C GLY A 72 -13.84 -1.15 6.38
N ALA A 73 -12.97 -1.91 7.06
CA ALA A 73 -13.39 -2.84 8.11
C ALA A 73 -14.12 -2.10 9.26
N LYS A 74 -13.55 -0.99 9.76
CA LYS A 74 -14.15 -0.22 10.86
C LYS A 74 -15.47 0.45 10.46
N LEU A 75 -15.57 1.00 9.26
CA LEU A 75 -16.81 1.60 8.76
C LEU A 75 -17.93 0.58 8.60
N SER A 76 -17.60 -0.68 8.32
CA SER A 76 -18.58 -1.77 8.25
C SER A 76 -18.96 -2.36 9.61
N GLY A 77 -18.34 -1.90 10.69
CA GLY A 77 -18.55 -2.46 12.04
C GLY A 77 -17.83 -3.80 12.26
N ALA A 78 -16.84 -4.14 11.43
CA ALA A 78 -16.10 -5.39 11.56
C ALA A 78 -15.21 -5.42 12.81
N SER A 79 -15.01 -6.63 13.34
CA SER A 79 -13.97 -6.90 14.32
C SER A 79 -12.61 -6.90 13.61
N ALA A 80 -11.78 -5.92 13.91
CA ALA A 80 -10.48 -5.72 13.29
C ALA A 80 -9.46 -5.25 14.35
N PRO A 81 -9.05 -6.13 15.29
CA PRO A 81 -8.08 -5.78 16.31
C PRO A 81 -6.72 -5.45 15.69
N ARG A 82 -6.09 -4.38 16.18
CA ARG A 82 -4.80 -3.90 15.71
C ARG A 82 -3.67 -4.80 16.20
N VAL A 83 -2.73 -5.09 15.31
CA VAL A 83 -1.56 -5.91 15.63
C VAL A 83 -0.35 -5.01 15.85
N LYS A 84 0.42 -5.25 16.92
CA LYS A 84 1.67 -4.53 17.14
C LYS A 84 2.67 -4.88 16.03
N PRO A 85 3.13 -3.89 15.25
CA PRO A 85 4.13 -4.13 14.21
C PRO A 85 5.43 -4.69 14.80
N LYS A 86 6.05 -5.63 14.10
CA LYS A 86 7.34 -6.20 14.48
C LYS A 86 8.45 -5.62 13.60
N GLY A 87 9.48 -5.06 14.22
CA GLY A 87 10.61 -4.47 13.48
C GLY A 87 10.15 -3.41 12.47
N THR A 88 10.51 -3.58 11.21
CA THR A 88 10.19 -2.68 10.09
C THR A 88 8.86 -2.96 9.41
N SER A 89 8.04 -3.91 9.94
CA SER A 89 6.74 -4.21 9.33
C SER A 89 5.81 -2.99 9.39
N LEU A 90 5.08 -2.75 8.32
CA LEU A 90 4.06 -1.71 8.23
C LEU A 90 2.86 -2.04 9.12
N PHE A 91 1.88 -1.13 9.18
CA PHE A 91 0.62 -1.34 9.90
C PHE A 91 -0.04 -2.63 9.47
N ARG A 92 -0.60 -3.35 10.47
CA ARG A 92 -1.41 -4.55 10.28
C ARG A 92 -2.52 -4.63 11.30
N PHE A 93 -3.58 -5.25 10.92
CA PHE A 93 -4.68 -5.64 11.79
C PHE A 93 -5.05 -7.11 11.53
N ASN A 94 -5.80 -7.70 12.42
CA ASN A 94 -6.33 -9.05 12.22
C ASN A 94 -7.79 -8.95 11.78
N PHE A 95 -8.14 -9.63 10.69
CA PHE A 95 -9.51 -9.75 10.21
C PHE A 95 -9.91 -11.23 10.24
N ASP A 96 -10.59 -11.62 11.32
CA ASP A 96 -11.03 -13.00 11.49
C ASP A 96 -12.37 -13.20 10.76
N MET A 97 -12.40 -14.09 9.78
CA MET A 97 -13.61 -14.44 9.03
C MET A 97 -14.67 -15.13 9.92
N ALA A 98 -14.27 -15.80 11.00
CA ALA A 98 -15.21 -16.40 11.94
C ALA A 98 -15.96 -15.36 12.77
N ALA A 99 -15.38 -14.16 12.97
CA ALA A 99 -15.96 -13.06 13.71
C ALA A 99 -16.64 -12.00 12.82
N ASN A 100 -16.49 -12.12 11.50
CA ASN A 100 -16.95 -11.12 10.54
C ASN A 100 -17.76 -11.74 9.41
N THR A 101 -18.64 -10.95 8.81
CA THR A 101 -19.46 -11.36 7.67
C THR A 101 -18.73 -11.11 6.34
N GLN A 102 -19.15 -11.81 5.29
CA GLN A 102 -18.68 -11.59 3.92
C GLN A 102 -18.90 -10.14 3.45
N ARG A 103 -20.00 -9.50 3.84
CA ARG A 103 -20.25 -8.08 3.54
C ARG A 103 -19.19 -7.17 4.18
N GLN A 104 -18.81 -7.45 5.41
CA GLN A 104 -17.72 -6.71 6.10
C GLN A 104 -16.37 -6.93 5.43
N PHE A 105 -16.10 -8.14 4.96
CA PHE A 105 -14.94 -8.44 4.15
C PHE A 105 -14.89 -7.60 2.86
N HIS A 106 -16.01 -7.48 2.13
CA HIS A 106 -16.06 -6.65 0.92
C HIS A 106 -15.81 -5.16 1.24
N TRP A 107 -16.39 -4.63 2.33
CA TRP A 107 -16.11 -3.25 2.75
C TRP A 107 -14.64 -3.04 3.09
N MET A 108 -14.02 -3.99 3.77
CA MET A 108 -12.58 -3.99 4.03
C MET A 108 -11.79 -3.92 2.72
N SER A 109 -12.06 -4.82 1.77
CA SER A 109 -11.34 -4.88 0.49
C SER A 109 -11.52 -3.59 -0.32
N PHE A 110 -12.74 -3.06 -0.44
CA PHE A 110 -12.98 -1.79 -1.12
C PHE A 110 -12.27 -0.61 -0.44
N GLY A 111 -12.12 -0.63 0.87
CA GLY A 111 -11.35 0.37 1.59
C GLY A 111 -9.90 0.46 1.10
N GLY A 112 -9.23 -0.67 0.89
CA GLY A 112 -7.89 -0.74 0.30
C GLY A 112 -7.84 -0.04 -1.07
N TRP A 113 -8.80 -0.36 -1.96
CA TRP A 113 -8.89 0.29 -3.28
C TRP A 113 -9.06 1.80 -3.19
N VAL A 114 -10.01 2.27 -2.42
CA VAL A 114 -10.29 3.71 -2.30
C VAL A 114 -9.06 4.47 -1.84
N PHE A 115 -8.32 3.93 -0.87
CA PHE A 115 -7.18 4.62 -0.30
C PHE A 115 -5.97 4.65 -1.25
N HIS A 116 -5.62 3.55 -1.91
CA HIS A 116 -4.46 3.58 -2.79
C HIS A 116 -4.72 4.36 -4.09
N TRP A 117 -5.93 4.30 -4.67
CA TRP A 117 -6.30 5.18 -5.79
C TRP A 117 -6.42 6.63 -5.36
N GLY A 118 -6.90 6.90 -4.13
CA GLY A 118 -6.91 8.22 -3.52
C GLY A 118 -5.50 8.81 -3.37
N LEU A 119 -4.52 7.99 -2.95
CA LEU A 119 -3.13 8.41 -2.90
C LEU A 119 -2.61 8.85 -4.27
N LEU A 120 -2.86 8.06 -5.32
CA LEU A 120 -2.45 8.44 -6.67
C LEU A 120 -3.10 9.75 -7.11
N ALA A 121 -4.39 9.91 -6.86
CA ALA A 121 -5.09 11.15 -7.18
C ALA A 121 -4.49 12.36 -6.45
N ILE A 122 -4.15 12.21 -5.15
CA ILE A 122 -3.47 13.26 -4.38
C ILE A 122 -2.11 13.61 -5.01
N LEU A 123 -1.29 12.62 -5.37
CA LEU A 123 0.01 12.84 -6.00
C LEU A 123 -0.14 13.57 -7.34
N VAL A 124 -1.06 13.13 -8.19
CA VAL A 124 -1.29 13.73 -9.51
C VAL A 124 -1.79 15.17 -9.40
N LEU A 125 -2.63 15.49 -8.42
CA LEU A 125 -3.19 16.82 -8.25
C LEU A 125 -2.27 17.79 -7.50
N ALA A 126 -1.42 17.29 -6.59
CA ALA A 126 -0.61 18.13 -5.71
C ALA A 126 0.86 18.28 -6.16
N MET A 127 1.37 17.38 -7.00
CA MET A 127 2.78 17.35 -7.38
C MET A 127 2.96 17.73 -8.87
N PRO A 128 3.82 18.71 -9.18
CA PRO A 128 4.20 18.98 -10.57
C PRO A 128 5.06 17.82 -11.12
N PHE A 129 4.85 17.47 -12.40
CA PHE A 129 5.61 16.41 -13.10
C PHE A 129 6.75 17.00 -13.93
N ASP A 130 7.58 17.81 -13.31
CA ASP A 130 8.68 18.57 -13.92
C ASP A 130 10.06 17.96 -13.65
N SER A 131 10.13 16.83 -12.97
CA SER A 131 11.35 16.02 -12.80
C SER A 131 11.09 14.54 -13.01
N ILE A 132 12.12 13.81 -13.47
CA ILE A 132 12.07 12.34 -13.61
C ILE A 132 11.83 11.68 -12.24
N GLY A 133 12.39 12.22 -11.15
CA GLY A 133 12.15 11.70 -9.79
C GLY A 133 10.68 11.77 -9.36
N ARG A 134 9.98 12.86 -9.71
CA ARG A 134 8.55 13.03 -9.44
C ARG A 134 7.67 12.09 -10.28
N ILE A 135 7.99 11.97 -11.55
CA ILE A 135 7.35 11.01 -12.45
C ILE A 135 7.58 9.59 -11.93
N ALA A 136 8.80 9.25 -11.50
CA ALA A 136 9.14 7.94 -10.95
C ALA A 136 8.35 7.62 -9.67
N LEU A 137 8.13 8.61 -8.78
CA LEU A 137 7.32 8.42 -7.58
C LEU A 137 5.86 8.08 -7.93
N ALA A 138 5.23 8.87 -8.78
CA ALA A 138 3.86 8.61 -9.21
C ALA A 138 3.73 7.27 -9.97
N SER A 139 4.70 6.96 -10.83
CA SER A 139 4.75 5.70 -11.59
C SER A 139 4.94 4.49 -10.68
N SER A 140 5.74 4.61 -9.62
CA SER A 140 5.93 3.55 -8.62
C SER A 140 4.65 3.31 -7.81
N VAL A 141 3.97 4.37 -7.36
CA VAL A 141 2.66 4.26 -6.69
C VAL A 141 1.64 3.61 -7.64
N PHE A 142 1.59 4.02 -8.90
CA PHE A 142 0.71 3.42 -9.90
C PHE A 142 1.00 1.93 -10.11
N GLY A 143 2.28 1.56 -10.20
CA GLY A 143 2.70 0.16 -10.27
C GLY A 143 2.24 -0.66 -9.08
N PHE A 144 2.40 -0.13 -7.85
CA PHE A 144 1.89 -0.78 -6.64
C PHE A 144 0.37 -0.94 -6.66
N ILE A 145 -0.36 0.08 -7.10
CA ILE A 145 -1.82 0.03 -7.21
C ILE A 145 -2.25 -1.10 -8.14
N LEU A 146 -1.64 -1.24 -9.31
CA LEU A 146 -2.00 -2.30 -10.25
C LEU A 146 -1.60 -3.68 -9.72
N TYR A 147 -0.48 -3.81 -9.00
CA TYR A 147 -0.13 -5.02 -8.27
C TYR A 147 -1.23 -5.44 -7.28
N ALA A 148 -1.65 -4.53 -6.40
CA ALA A 148 -2.69 -4.78 -5.40
C ALA A 148 -4.05 -5.04 -6.05
N THR A 149 -4.44 -4.22 -7.03
CA THR A 149 -5.70 -4.35 -7.78
C THR A 149 -5.80 -5.70 -8.48
N PHE A 150 -4.71 -6.22 -9.06
CA PHE A 150 -4.69 -7.54 -9.71
C PHE A 150 -5.08 -8.65 -8.73
N ILE A 151 -4.48 -8.66 -7.54
CA ILE A 151 -4.76 -9.65 -6.50
C ILE A 151 -6.20 -9.51 -6.00
N GLU A 152 -6.57 -8.30 -5.61
CA GLU A 152 -7.88 -8.04 -5.00
C GLU A 152 -9.05 -8.24 -5.96
N THR A 153 -8.89 -7.91 -7.23
CA THR A 153 -9.93 -8.19 -8.25
C THR A 153 -10.19 -9.68 -8.35
N GLY A 154 -9.15 -10.51 -8.30
CA GLY A 154 -9.30 -11.96 -8.28
C GLY A 154 -10.10 -12.46 -7.09
N ILE A 155 -9.78 -11.94 -5.89
CA ILE A 155 -10.47 -12.29 -4.64
C ILE A 155 -11.93 -11.79 -4.66
N LEU A 156 -12.14 -10.50 -4.96
CA LEU A 156 -13.47 -9.89 -4.98
C LEU A 156 -14.39 -10.54 -6.00
N ARG A 157 -13.90 -10.88 -7.20
CA ARG A 157 -14.68 -11.57 -8.21
C ARG A 157 -15.23 -12.92 -7.71
N GLN A 158 -14.42 -13.70 -7.00
CA GLN A 158 -14.83 -14.98 -6.46
C GLN A 158 -15.79 -14.81 -5.29
N THR A 159 -15.47 -13.95 -4.34
CA THR A 159 -16.28 -13.76 -3.12
C THR A 159 -17.59 -13.05 -3.40
N LEU A 160 -17.66 -12.11 -4.35
CA LEU A 160 -18.92 -11.54 -4.83
C LEU A 160 -19.76 -12.57 -5.59
N GLY A 161 -19.14 -13.57 -6.21
CA GLY A 161 -19.79 -14.72 -6.82
C GLY A 161 -20.29 -15.78 -5.82
N GLY A 162 -20.08 -15.55 -4.51
CA GLY A 162 -20.57 -16.42 -3.44
C GLY A 162 -19.54 -17.38 -2.85
N SER A 163 -18.26 -17.33 -3.30
CA SER A 163 -17.18 -18.13 -2.69
C SER A 163 -16.88 -17.64 -1.27
N ASP A 164 -16.47 -18.55 -0.40
CA ASP A 164 -16.03 -18.20 0.96
C ASP A 164 -14.72 -17.40 0.91
N PRO A 165 -14.64 -16.25 1.60
CA PRO A 165 -13.43 -15.42 1.58
C PRO A 165 -12.19 -16.12 2.17
N ALA A 166 -12.33 -16.92 3.23
CA ALA A 166 -11.20 -17.62 3.85
C ALA A 166 -10.64 -18.68 2.90
N GLU A 167 -11.52 -19.42 2.23
CA GLU A 167 -11.14 -20.38 1.21
C GLU A 167 -10.45 -19.68 0.04
N THR A 168 -11.02 -18.60 -0.48
CA THR A 168 -10.45 -17.81 -1.59
C THR A 168 -9.06 -17.27 -1.24
N LEU A 169 -8.87 -16.74 -0.04
CA LEU A 169 -7.57 -16.25 0.42
C LEU A 169 -6.54 -17.38 0.55
N SER A 170 -6.97 -18.57 0.98
CA SER A 170 -6.07 -19.75 1.09
C SER A 170 -5.54 -20.25 -0.25
N GLN A 171 -6.22 -19.93 -1.35
CA GLN A 171 -5.81 -20.29 -2.72
C GLN A 171 -4.76 -19.32 -3.31
N LEU A 172 -4.45 -18.21 -2.63
CA LEU A 172 -3.39 -17.31 -3.06
C LEU A 172 -2.03 -18.03 -3.05
N SER A 173 -1.39 -18.06 -4.20
CA SER A 173 -0.13 -18.77 -4.41
C SER A 173 1.02 -17.81 -4.70
N ALA A 174 2.26 -18.29 -4.56
CA ALA A 174 3.44 -17.55 -4.99
C ALA A 174 3.34 -17.11 -6.46
N LYS A 175 2.72 -17.93 -7.32
CA LYS A 175 2.46 -17.59 -8.73
C LYS A 175 1.55 -16.38 -8.87
N THR A 176 0.49 -16.27 -8.05
CA THR A 176 -0.41 -15.10 -8.04
C THR A 176 0.34 -13.82 -7.72
N PHE A 177 1.17 -13.82 -6.67
CA PHE A 177 1.99 -12.68 -6.30
C PHE A 177 3.04 -12.34 -7.36
N GLN A 178 3.64 -13.34 -7.99
CA GLN A 178 4.59 -13.13 -9.09
C GLN A 178 3.90 -12.48 -10.31
N GLN A 179 2.73 -12.96 -10.71
CA GLN A 179 1.96 -12.37 -11.81
C GLN A 179 1.54 -10.93 -11.50
N ALA A 180 1.06 -10.67 -10.29
CA ALA A 180 0.74 -9.32 -9.84
C ALA A 180 1.99 -8.42 -9.88
N GLY A 181 3.14 -8.94 -9.44
CA GLY A 181 4.43 -8.22 -9.50
C GLY A 181 4.82 -7.84 -10.93
N ILE A 182 4.64 -8.75 -11.88
CA ILE A 182 4.89 -8.45 -13.31
C ILE A 182 3.94 -7.36 -13.81
N VAL A 183 2.64 -7.47 -13.52
CA VAL A 183 1.64 -6.46 -13.93
C VAL A 183 1.99 -5.09 -13.36
N GLY A 184 2.26 -5.01 -12.06
CA GLY A 184 2.61 -3.76 -11.41
C GLY A 184 3.92 -3.16 -11.94
N SER A 185 4.96 -3.99 -12.11
CA SER A 185 6.25 -3.52 -12.63
C SER A 185 6.15 -3.02 -14.07
N VAL A 186 5.48 -3.76 -14.95
CA VAL A 186 5.27 -3.35 -16.34
C VAL A 186 4.48 -2.04 -16.42
N ALA A 187 3.42 -1.91 -15.62
CA ALA A 187 2.61 -0.70 -15.59
C ALA A 187 3.39 0.51 -15.07
N GLY A 188 4.15 0.35 -13.97
CA GLY A 188 4.99 1.42 -13.44
C GLY A 188 6.08 1.86 -14.41
N LEU A 189 6.78 0.91 -15.04
CA LEU A 189 7.79 1.20 -16.07
C LEU A 189 7.19 1.87 -17.32
N PHE A 190 6.02 1.41 -17.73
CA PHE A 190 5.30 2.03 -18.85
C PHE A 190 4.90 3.47 -18.55
N ALA A 191 4.34 3.73 -17.35
CA ALA A 191 4.00 5.07 -16.93
C ALA A 191 5.24 5.97 -16.83
N LEU A 192 6.34 5.47 -16.26
CA LEU A 192 7.61 6.21 -16.21
C LEU A 192 8.09 6.56 -17.62
N ALA A 193 8.12 5.61 -18.54
CA ALA A 193 8.64 5.82 -19.90
C ALA A 193 7.77 6.72 -20.77
N THR A 194 6.46 6.82 -20.48
CA THR A 194 5.53 7.66 -21.27
C THR A 194 5.40 9.07 -20.74
N LEU A 195 5.71 9.31 -19.48
CA LEU A 195 5.59 10.61 -18.83
C LEU A 195 6.95 11.32 -18.67
N SER A 196 8.08 10.61 -18.80
CA SER A 196 9.44 11.19 -18.83
C SER A 196 9.87 11.60 -20.24
#